data_d2895932394c22ebd57ba3f75448f3a9
#
_entry.id   d2895932394c22ebd57ba3f75448f3a9
#
_cell.length_a   1.000
_cell.length_b   1.000
_cell.length_c   1.000
_cell.angle_alpha   90.00
_cell.angle_beta   90.00
_cell.angle_gamma   90.00
#
_symmetry.space_group_name_H-M   'P 1'
#
loop_
_entity.id
_entity.type
_entity.pdbx_description
1 polymer ?
#
loop_
_entity_poly.entity_id
_entity_poly.type
_entity_poly.pdbx_seq_one_letter_code
_entity_poly.pdbx_strand_id
1 'polypeptide(L)'
;MQIIFDAITEWLKGLLVEGIMGNLGGLFTGVNEQVGEIAAQVGMTPAAWNAGVFSMIRQLSETVILPIAGLVLTFVMTYELIQMLIDHNNLHNFDTWIFFKWTFKTFVAVLILSNTFNIVMAVFDVSQQVIQQSAGLIQGSTAVTPDVLNDIQTQLEAMELGPLLGIFLQSFFVQFTMTALNIVIFVIVYGRMIEIYLLTSLAPIPFATSAN
;
A
#
# COMPACT_ATOMS: atom_id res chain seq x y z
N MET A 1 4.86 -60.14 -14.74
CA MET A 1 5.42 -58.82 -15.09
C MET A 1 4.34 -57.75 -15.13
N GLN A 2 3.16 -57.93 -15.68
CA GLN A 2 2.08 -56.93 -15.71
C GLN A 2 1.70 -56.46 -14.28
N ILE A 3 1.51 -57.36 -13.31
CA ILE A 3 1.15 -57.00 -11.95
C ILE A 3 2.14 -56.03 -11.25
N ILE A 4 3.43 -56.16 -11.58
CA ILE A 4 4.47 -55.26 -11.05
C ILE A 4 4.41 -53.89 -11.72
N PHE A 5 4.16 -53.86 -13.04
CA PHE A 5 3.98 -52.62 -13.78
C PHE A 5 2.73 -51.86 -13.35
N ASP A 6 1.60 -52.58 -13.12
CA ASP A 6 0.37 -51.97 -12.67
C ASP A 6 0.55 -51.41 -11.25
N ALA A 7 1.23 -52.11 -10.34
CA ALA A 7 1.52 -51.63 -8.99
C ALA A 7 2.43 -50.36 -8.99
N ILE A 8 3.44 -50.34 -9.85
CA ILE A 8 4.31 -49.16 -10.02
C ILE A 8 3.54 -47.99 -10.59
N THR A 9 2.66 -48.23 -11.54
CA THR A 9 1.83 -47.19 -12.19
C THR A 9 0.87 -46.56 -11.15
N GLU A 10 0.18 -47.38 -10.36
CA GLU A 10 -0.71 -46.93 -9.30
C GLU A 10 0.05 -46.16 -8.19
N TRP A 11 1.23 -46.61 -7.80
CA TRP A 11 2.06 -45.88 -6.85
C TRP A 11 2.53 -44.51 -7.40
N LEU A 12 2.96 -44.45 -8.67
CA LEU A 12 3.31 -43.22 -9.35
C LEU A 12 2.13 -42.27 -9.48
N LYS A 13 0.94 -42.76 -9.83
CA LYS A 13 -0.29 -41.97 -9.86
C LYS A 13 -0.57 -41.35 -8.50
N GLY A 14 -0.54 -42.15 -7.43
CA GLY A 14 -0.76 -41.66 -6.06
C GLY A 14 0.21 -40.52 -5.69
N LEU A 15 1.49 -40.69 -5.99
CA LEU A 15 2.53 -39.68 -5.72
C LEU A 15 2.30 -38.37 -6.54
N LEU A 16 1.88 -38.48 -7.81
CA LEU A 16 1.56 -37.32 -8.64
C LEU A 16 0.30 -36.60 -8.16
N VAL A 17 -0.75 -37.33 -7.81
CA VAL A 17 -2.00 -36.75 -7.27
C VAL A 17 -1.73 -36.03 -5.97
N GLU A 18 -0.98 -36.64 -5.06
CA GLU A 18 -0.59 -36.03 -3.79
C GLU A 18 0.24 -34.74 -4.03
N GLY A 19 1.19 -34.79 -4.96
CA GLY A 19 1.99 -33.62 -5.33
C GLY A 19 1.16 -32.49 -5.96
N ILE A 20 0.22 -32.79 -6.85
CA ILE A 20 -0.70 -31.81 -7.45
C ILE A 20 -1.60 -31.22 -6.37
N MET A 21 -2.21 -32.05 -5.53
CA MET A 21 -3.09 -31.59 -4.45
C MET A 21 -2.34 -30.74 -3.44
N GLY A 22 -1.09 -31.10 -3.09
CA GLY A 22 -0.21 -30.31 -2.25
C GLY A 22 0.08 -28.93 -2.85
N ASN A 23 0.42 -28.87 -4.14
CA ASN A 23 0.66 -27.62 -4.87
C ASN A 23 -0.62 -26.76 -4.93
N LEU A 24 -1.78 -27.33 -5.27
CA LEU A 24 -3.05 -26.62 -5.32
C LEU A 24 -3.51 -26.14 -3.94
N GLY A 25 -3.43 -27.01 -2.92
CA GLY A 25 -3.72 -26.63 -1.55
C GLY A 25 -2.85 -25.48 -1.06
N GLY A 26 -1.53 -25.55 -1.34
CA GLY A 26 -0.58 -24.48 -1.05
C GLY A 26 -0.89 -23.18 -1.80
N LEU A 27 -1.34 -23.26 -3.06
CA LEU A 27 -1.77 -22.10 -3.82
C LEU A 27 -2.98 -21.40 -3.21
N PHE A 28 -4.03 -22.16 -2.89
CA PHE A 28 -5.27 -21.59 -2.36
C PHE A 28 -5.10 -21.02 -0.95
N THR A 29 -4.36 -21.73 -0.10
CA THR A 29 -4.01 -21.24 1.25
C THR A 29 -3.09 -20.03 1.14
N GLY A 30 -2.07 -20.09 0.29
CA GLY A 30 -1.10 -19.02 0.09
C GLY A 30 -1.73 -17.74 -0.45
N VAL A 31 -2.69 -17.81 -1.38
CA VAL A 31 -3.42 -16.62 -1.86
C VAL A 31 -4.20 -15.96 -0.74
N ASN A 32 -4.92 -16.72 0.07
CA ASN A 32 -5.72 -16.17 1.16
C ASN A 32 -4.86 -15.56 2.28
N GLU A 33 -3.80 -16.26 2.69
CA GLU A 33 -2.85 -15.77 3.69
C GLU A 33 -2.16 -14.49 3.18
N GLN A 34 -1.78 -14.47 1.90
CA GLN A 34 -1.08 -13.36 1.30
C GLN A 34 -1.94 -12.11 1.14
N VAL A 35 -3.22 -12.26 0.77
CA VAL A 35 -4.17 -11.14 0.78
C VAL A 35 -4.29 -10.59 2.19
N GLY A 36 -4.34 -11.46 3.22
CA GLY A 36 -4.34 -11.05 4.63
C GLY A 36 -3.08 -10.32 5.05
N GLU A 37 -1.90 -10.85 4.71
CA GLU A 37 -0.61 -10.22 5.02
C GLU A 37 -0.41 -8.88 4.30
N ILE A 38 -0.72 -8.81 3.01
CA ILE A 38 -0.66 -7.57 2.24
C ILE A 38 -1.59 -6.52 2.86
N ALA A 39 -2.82 -6.90 3.17
CA ALA A 39 -3.78 -6.00 3.80
C ALA A 39 -3.31 -5.51 5.17
N ALA A 40 -2.73 -6.40 5.98
CA ALA A 40 -2.14 -6.05 7.27
C ALA A 40 -0.97 -5.09 7.11
N GLN A 41 -0.04 -5.35 6.19
CA GLN A 41 1.14 -4.50 5.96
C GLN A 41 0.79 -3.15 5.32
N VAL A 42 -0.08 -3.15 4.29
CA VAL A 42 -0.54 -1.92 3.63
C VAL A 42 -1.46 -1.11 4.53
N GLY A 43 -2.21 -1.77 5.40
CA GLY A 43 -3.07 -1.16 6.42
C GLY A 43 -2.34 -0.72 7.68
N MET A 44 -1.02 -0.96 7.83
CA MET A 44 -0.26 -0.41 8.95
C MET A 44 -0.08 1.09 8.83
N THR A 45 -0.24 1.80 9.96
CA THR A 45 0.17 3.21 10.01
C THR A 45 1.69 3.31 9.87
N PRO A 46 2.22 4.41 9.32
CA PRO A 46 3.67 4.63 9.27
C PRO A 46 4.35 4.50 10.64
N ALA A 47 3.67 4.93 11.72
CA ALA A 47 4.17 4.79 13.09
C ALA A 47 4.24 3.33 13.55
N ALA A 48 3.27 2.50 13.18
CA ALA A 48 3.23 1.09 13.56
C ALA A 48 4.21 0.24 12.75
N TRP A 49 4.47 0.61 11.48
CA TRP A 49 5.37 -0.14 10.59
C TRP A 49 6.82 -0.07 11.08
N ASN A 50 7.33 1.12 11.43
CA ASN A 50 8.64 1.29 12.06
C ASN A 50 8.70 2.56 12.90
N ALA A 51 8.51 2.41 14.20
CA ALA A 51 8.48 3.54 15.14
C ALA A 51 9.79 4.34 15.17
N GLY A 52 10.95 3.69 14.97
CA GLY A 52 12.25 4.35 14.95
C GLY A 52 12.41 5.25 13.73
N VAL A 53 12.13 4.72 12.54
CA VAL A 53 12.15 5.50 11.28
C VAL A 53 11.10 6.60 11.33
N PHE A 54 9.90 6.32 11.82
CA PHE A 54 8.83 7.30 11.95
C PHE A 54 9.24 8.48 12.84
N SER A 55 9.83 8.23 14.01
CA SER A 55 10.29 9.30 14.90
C SER A 55 11.39 10.16 14.28
N MET A 56 12.32 9.55 13.54
CA MET A 56 13.37 10.26 12.81
C MET A 56 12.77 11.15 11.71
N ILE A 57 11.84 10.63 10.92
CA ILE A 57 11.15 11.37 9.84
C ILE A 57 10.34 12.53 10.40
N ARG A 58 9.64 12.31 11.52
CA ARG A 58 8.90 13.37 12.21
C ARG A 58 9.83 14.46 12.69
N GLN A 59 10.92 14.10 13.35
CA GLN A 59 11.92 15.05 13.81
C GLN A 59 12.53 15.84 12.65
N LEU A 60 12.87 15.17 11.55
CA LEU A 60 13.37 15.83 10.33
C LEU A 60 12.35 16.85 9.79
N SER A 61 11.08 16.45 9.70
CA SER A 61 10.00 17.33 9.22
C SER A 61 9.82 18.55 10.11
N GLU A 62 9.77 18.36 11.44
CA GLU A 62 9.49 19.42 12.40
C GLU A 62 10.69 20.35 12.65
N THR A 63 11.94 19.81 12.66
CA THR A 63 13.13 20.62 13.02
C THR A 63 13.87 21.19 11.84
N VAL A 64 13.76 20.59 10.65
CA VAL A 64 14.51 21.04 9.47
C VAL A 64 13.57 21.55 8.38
N ILE A 65 12.61 20.75 7.97
CA ILE A 65 11.75 21.06 6.81
C ILE A 65 10.74 22.17 7.14
N LEU A 66 10.10 22.11 8.29
CA LEU A 66 9.10 23.10 8.71
C LEU A 66 9.67 24.52 8.81
N PRO A 67 10.84 24.77 9.39
CA PRO A 67 11.47 26.11 9.34
C PRO A 67 11.75 26.59 7.92
N ILE A 68 12.24 25.72 7.03
CA ILE A 68 12.48 26.08 5.63
C ILE A 68 11.16 26.45 4.94
N ALA A 69 10.11 25.62 5.15
CA ALA A 69 8.79 25.88 4.61
C ALA A 69 8.19 27.19 5.17
N GLY A 70 8.46 27.52 6.44
CA GLY A 70 8.08 28.81 7.06
C GLY A 70 8.73 30.00 6.38
N LEU A 71 10.02 29.90 6.00
CA LEU A 71 10.68 30.93 5.19
C LEU A 71 10.02 31.08 3.82
N VAL A 72 9.76 29.96 3.13
CA VAL A 72 9.06 29.97 1.83
C VAL A 72 7.69 30.63 1.96
N LEU A 73 6.89 30.25 2.98
CA LEU A 73 5.60 30.87 3.23
C LEU A 73 5.72 32.38 3.46
N THR A 74 6.73 32.83 4.21
CA THR A 74 6.98 34.24 4.46
C THR A 74 7.22 34.99 3.14
N PHE A 75 8.04 34.43 2.25
CA PHE A 75 8.28 35.03 0.93
C PHE A 75 7.00 35.09 0.10
N VAL A 76 6.23 34.00 0.05
CA VAL A 76 4.97 33.91 -0.70
C VAL A 76 3.97 34.97 -0.20
N MET A 77 3.77 35.05 1.10
CA MET A 77 2.83 36.00 1.71
C MET A 77 3.28 37.46 1.56
N THR A 78 4.59 37.71 1.66
CA THR A 78 5.14 39.05 1.42
C THR A 78 4.97 39.47 -0.03
N TYR A 79 5.22 38.56 -0.96
CA TYR A 79 5.00 38.82 -2.39
C TYR A 79 3.53 39.12 -2.70
N GLU A 80 2.61 38.35 -2.16
CA GLU A 80 1.18 38.59 -2.29
C GLU A 80 0.77 39.97 -1.72
N LEU A 81 1.31 40.34 -0.55
CA LEU A 81 1.06 41.64 0.05
C LEU A 81 1.55 42.76 -0.87
N ILE A 82 2.75 42.66 -1.44
CA ILE A 82 3.32 43.66 -2.38
C ILE A 82 2.43 43.77 -3.63
N GLN A 83 1.98 42.64 -4.19
CA GLN A 83 1.06 42.67 -5.34
C GLN A 83 -0.24 43.36 -5.00
N MET A 84 -0.86 43.05 -3.85
CA MET A 84 -2.07 43.74 -3.42
C MET A 84 -1.89 45.25 -3.27
N LEU A 85 -0.73 45.71 -2.79
CA LEU A 85 -0.40 47.13 -2.67
C LEU A 85 -0.21 47.81 -4.02
N ILE A 86 0.38 47.14 -5.00
CA ILE A 86 0.60 47.64 -6.36
C ILE A 86 -0.71 47.72 -7.15
N ASP A 87 -1.53 46.68 -7.09
CA ASP A 87 -2.80 46.57 -7.82
C ASP A 87 -3.82 47.66 -7.40
N HIS A 88 -3.74 48.09 -6.14
CA HIS A 88 -4.57 49.19 -5.62
C HIS A 88 -3.95 50.57 -5.77
N ASN A 89 -3.42 50.86 -6.90
CA ASN A 89 -2.73 52.08 -7.39
C ASN A 89 -3.06 53.46 -6.74
N ASN A 90 -3.83 53.47 -5.65
CA ASN A 90 -4.17 54.60 -4.82
C ASN A 90 -4.03 54.26 -3.33
N LEU A 91 -2.86 54.49 -2.75
CA LEU A 91 -2.61 54.42 -1.31
C LEU A 91 -3.60 55.22 -0.46
N HIS A 92 -4.40 56.11 -1.08
CA HIS A 92 -5.39 56.94 -0.42
C HIS A 92 -6.72 56.21 -0.12
N ASN A 93 -7.00 55.11 -0.83
CA ASN A 93 -8.21 54.26 -0.64
C ASN A 93 -7.87 52.85 -0.26
N PHE A 94 -6.90 52.67 0.64
CA PHE A 94 -6.53 51.35 1.15
C PHE A 94 -7.73 50.74 1.92
N ASP A 95 -8.40 49.77 1.30
CA ASP A 95 -9.51 49.07 1.92
C ASP A 95 -9.00 48.15 3.05
N THR A 96 -9.26 48.57 4.29
CA THR A 96 -8.92 47.81 5.50
C THR A 96 -9.42 46.36 5.44
N TRP A 97 -10.49 46.09 4.68
CA TRP A 97 -11.04 44.77 4.49
C TRP A 97 -10.11 43.84 3.71
N ILE A 98 -9.37 44.35 2.74
CA ILE A 98 -8.41 43.55 1.95
C ILE A 98 -7.24 43.13 2.82
N PHE A 99 -6.71 44.06 3.63
CA PHE A 99 -5.66 43.74 4.59
C PHE A 99 -6.12 42.71 5.63
N PHE A 100 -7.36 42.81 6.10
CA PHE A 100 -7.93 41.83 7.01
C PHE A 100 -8.04 40.44 6.37
N LYS A 101 -8.49 40.34 5.12
CA LYS A 101 -8.50 39.08 4.36
C LYS A 101 -7.11 38.45 4.24
N TRP A 102 -6.11 39.26 3.88
CA TRP A 102 -4.73 38.80 3.77
C TRP A 102 -4.19 38.31 5.12
N THR A 103 -4.42 39.04 6.18
CA THR A 103 -4.00 38.66 7.54
C THR A 103 -4.65 37.34 7.95
N PHE A 104 -5.96 37.18 7.70
CA PHE A 104 -6.68 35.94 8.02
C PHE A 104 -6.14 34.76 7.17
N LYS A 105 -5.92 34.97 5.87
CA LYS A 105 -5.33 33.95 4.97
C LYS A 105 -3.96 33.52 5.48
N THR A 106 -3.10 34.47 5.84
CA THR A 106 -1.76 34.20 6.39
C THR A 106 -1.85 33.41 7.69
N PHE A 107 -2.76 33.78 8.57
CA PHE A 107 -2.98 33.04 9.84
C PHE A 107 -3.40 31.59 9.58
N VAL A 108 -4.36 31.36 8.67
CA VAL A 108 -4.80 30.01 8.28
C VAL A 108 -3.65 29.22 7.63
N ALA A 109 -2.87 29.85 6.77
CA ALA A 109 -1.72 29.21 6.12
C ALA A 109 -0.67 28.77 7.15
N VAL A 110 -0.36 29.61 8.13
CA VAL A 110 0.56 29.28 9.22
C VAL A 110 0.01 28.11 10.06
N LEU A 111 -1.29 28.12 10.38
CA LEU A 111 -1.92 27.01 11.12
C LEU A 111 -1.83 25.69 10.37
N ILE A 112 -2.13 25.69 9.07
CA ILE A 112 -2.04 24.49 8.23
C ILE A 112 -0.59 24.03 8.15
N LEU A 113 0.34 24.93 7.89
CA LEU A 113 1.77 24.61 7.80
C LEU A 113 2.29 23.99 9.09
N SER A 114 1.98 24.59 10.24
CA SER A 114 2.42 24.09 11.56
C SER A 114 1.86 22.70 11.89
N ASN A 115 0.73 22.33 11.31
CA ASN A 115 0.09 21.05 11.55
C ASN A 115 0.18 20.08 10.34
N THR A 116 0.98 20.40 9.33
CA THR A 116 1.06 19.64 8.07
C THR A 116 1.34 18.16 8.34
N PHE A 117 2.30 17.83 9.20
CA PHE A 117 2.64 16.45 9.54
C PHE A 117 1.43 15.69 10.09
N ASN A 118 0.71 16.27 11.04
CA ASN A 118 -0.47 15.65 11.66
C ASN A 118 -1.63 15.52 10.65
N ILE A 119 -1.82 16.52 9.77
CA ILE A 119 -2.85 16.48 8.72
C ILE A 119 -2.58 15.33 7.75
N VAL A 120 -1.33 15.19 7.28
CA VAL A 120 -0.94 14.10 6.38
C VAL A 120 -1.11 12.75 7.05
N MET A 121 -0.73 12.62 8.32
CA MET A 121 -0.91 11.38 9.08
C MET A 121 -2.39 11.02 9.27
N ALA A 122 -3.26 11.98 9.52
CA ALA A 122 -4.71 11.74 9.64
C ALA A 122 -5.32 11.18 8.34
N VAL A 123 -4.82 11.59 7.16
CA VAL A 123 -5.24 11.02 5.86
C VAL A 123 -4.85 9.55 5.76
N PHE A 124 -3.64 9.16 6.23
CA PHE A 124 -3.23 7.77 6.26
C PHE A 124 -4.05 6.92 7.23
N ASP A 125 -4.42 7.46 8.39
CA ASP A 125 -5.27 6.75 9.37
C ASP A 125 -6.65 6.41 8.80
N VAL A 126 -7.27 7.34 8.06
CA VAL A 126 -8.54 7.08 7.35
C VAL A 126 -8.35 6.02 6.26
N SER A 127 -7.26 6.10 5.49
CA SER A 127 -6.97 5.14 4.43
C SER A 127 -6.82 3.72 4.96
N GLN A 128 -6.29 3.55 6.17
CA GLN A 128 -6.13 2.26 6.83
C GLN A 128 -7.48 1.55 7.05
N GLN A 129 -8.50 2.27 7.50
CA GLN A 129 -9.84 1.69 7.69
C GLN A 129 -10.43 1.16 6.37
N VAL A 130 -10.25 1.91 5.29
CA VAL A 130 -10.73 1.51 3.96
C VAL A 130 -10.02 0.23 3.48
N ILE A 131 -8.70 0.13 3.68
CA ILE A 131 -7.90 -1.04 3.28
C ILE A 131 -8.35 -2.28 4.06
N GLN A 132 -8.52 -2.18 5.38
CA GLN A 132 -8.95 -3.31 6.20
C GLN A 132 -10.35 -3.82 5.84
N GLN A 133 -11.29 -2.91 5.58
CA GLN A 133 -12.64 -3.28 5.14
C GLN A 133 -12.62 -3.95 3.77
N SER A 134 -11.82 -3.44 2.82
CA SER A 134 -11.68 -4.02 1.49
C SER A 134 -11.06 -5.42 1.53
N ALA A 135 -10.06 -5.64 2.38
CA ALA A 135 -9.42 -6.94 2.54
C ALA A 135 -10.39 -8.01 3.07
N GLY A 136 -11.26 -7.65 4.01
CA GLY A 136 -12.30 -8.56 4.52
C GLY A 136 -13.29 -9.02 3.45
N LEU A 137 -13.60 -8.15 2.49
CA LEU A 137 -14.47 -8.50 1.34
C LEU A 137 -13.75 -9.45 0.36
N ILE A 138 -12.47 -9.24 0.11
CA ILE A 138 -11.68 -10.09 -0.82
C ILE A 138 -11.50 -11.49 -0.23
N GLN A 139 -11.11 -11.61 1.03
CA GLN A 139 -10.93 -12.91 1.70
C GLN A 139 -12.19 -13.77 1.69
N GLY A 140 -13.37 -13.15 1.83
CA GLY A 140 -14.65 -13.86 1.74
C GLY A 140 -14.98 -14.41 0.36
N SER A 141 -14.39 -13.83 -0.70
CA SER A 141 -14.68 -14.22 -2.10
C SER A 141 -13.72 -15.28 -2.66
N THR A 142 -12.55 -15.46 -2.07
CA THR A 142 -11.48 -16.35 -2.58
C THR A 142 -11.38 -17.67 -1.81
N ALA A 143 -12.24 -17.91 -0.83
CA ALA A 143 -12.25 -19.13 -0.05
C ALA A 143 -12.68 -20.34 -0.94
N VAL A 144 -11.75 -21.27 -1.18
CA VAL A 144 -12.04 -22.54 -1.84
C VAL A 144 -12.59 -23.52 -0.79
N THR A 145 -13.79 -24.04 -1.06
CA THR A 145 -14.42 -24.99 -0.15
C THR A 145 -13.75 -26.37 -0.22
N PRO A 146 -13.73 -27.16 0.88
CA PRO A 146 -13.19 -28.50 0.88
C PRO A 146 -13.82 -29.42 -0.16
N ASP A 147 -15.10 -29.19 -0.51
CA ASP A 147 -15.82 -29.98 -1.50
C ASP A 147 -15.19 -29.85 -2.89
N VAL A 148 -14.78 -28.65 -3.29
CA VAL A 148 -14.09 -28.40 -4.56
C VAL A 148 -12.74 -29.13 -4.62
N LEU A 149 -12.00 -29.15 -3.51
CA LEU A 149 -10.72 -29.89 -3.45
C LEU A 149 -10.92 -31.39 -3.57
N ASN A 150 -11.95 -31.94 -2.94
CA ASN A 150 -12.29 -33.36 -3.02
C ASN A 150 -12.73 -33.76 -4.45
N ASP A 151 -13.51 -32.90 -5.12
CA ASP A 151 -13.91 -33.11 -6.51
C ASP A 151 -12.69 -33.12 -7.46
N ILE A 152 -11.77 -32.19 -7.27
CA ILE A 152 -10.50 -32.14 -8.03
C ILE A 152 -9.69 -33.42 -7.79
N GLN A 153 -9.53 -33.85 -6.56
CA GLN A 153 -8.81 -35.06 -6.23
C GLN A 153 -9.43 -36.29 -6.92
N THR A 154 -10.74 -36.44 -6.87
CA THR A 154 -11.45 -37.55 -7.50
C THR A 154 -11.25 -37.56 -9.01
N GLN A 155 -11.24 -36.38 -9.66
CA GLN A 155 -10.97 -36.27 -11.09
C GLN A 155 -9.52 -36.63 -11.44
N LEU A 156 -8.55 -36.21 -10.63
CA LEU A 156 -7.13 -36.52 -10.82
C LEU A 156 -6.87 -38.04 -10.68
N GLU A 157 -7.47 -38.70 -9.69
CA GLU A 157 -7.34 -40.13 -9.49
C GLU A 157 -7.90 -40.97 -10.67
N ALA A 158 -8.89 -40.43 -11.38
CA ALA A 158 -9.47 -41.08 -12.58
C ALA A 158 -8.61 -40.90 -13.85
N MET A 159 -7.60 -40.02 -13.83
CA MET A 159 -6.78 -39.74 -14.99
C MET A 159 -5.69 -40.79 -15.24
N GLU A 160 -5.22 -40.86 -16.48
CA GLU A 160 -4.04 -41.65 -16.88
C GLU A 160 -2.74 -40.93 -16.44
N LEU A 161 -1.65 -41.72 -16.37
CA LEU A 161 -0.33 -41.25 -15.90
C LEU A 161 0.24 -40.08 -16.72
N GLY A 162 0.05 -40.11 -18.06
CA GLY A 162 0.57 -39.08 -18.97
C GLY A 162 -0.02 -37.69 -18.71
N PRO A 163 -1.36 -37.51 -18.74
CA PRO A 163 -2.03 -36.27 -18.37
C PRO A 163 -1.69 -35.80 -16.94
N LEU A 164 -1.61 -36.69 -15.96
CA LEU A 164 -1.23 -36.37 -14.58
C LEU A 164 0.15 -35.75 -14.48
N LEU A 165 1.14 -36.27 -15.21
CA LEU A 165 2.48 -35.74 -15.25
C LEU A 165 2.51 -34.34 -15.86
N GLY A 166 1.68 -34.08 -16.89
CA GLY A 166 1.48 -32.74 -17.46
C GLY A 166 0.92 -31.73 -16.45
N ILE A 167 -0.15 -32.13 -15.71
CA ILE A 167 -0.76 -31.28 -14.67
C ILE A 167 0.21 -31.05 -13.51
N PHE A 168 0.97 -32.06 -13.11
CA PHE A 168 1.99 -31.92 -12.04
C PHE A 168 3.05 -30.87 -12.42
N LEU A 169 3.61 -30.93 -13.62
CA LEU A 169 4.56 -29.95 -14.11
C LEU A 169 3.92 -28.55 -14.18
N GLN A 170 2.70 -28.46 -14.68
CA GLN A 170 1.96 -27.20 -14.74
C GLN A 170 1.72 -26.62 -13.34
N SER A 171 1.30 -27.41 -12.36
CA SER A 171 1.09 -26.98 -10.97
C SER A 171 2.37 -26.48 -10.33
N PHE A 172 3.52 -27.10 -10.63
CA PHE A 172 4.83 -26.66 -10.18
C PHE A 172 5.19 -25.27 -10.74
N PHE A 173 4.97 -25.05 -12.05
CA PHE A 173 5.21 -23.73 -12.65
C PHE A 173 4.30 -22.65 -12.07
N VAL A 174 3.05 -22.97 -11.81
CA VAL A 174 2.12 -22.03 -11.17
C VAL A 174 2.60 -21.68 -9.75
N GLN A 175 3.03 -22.67 -8.96
CA GLN A 175 3.59 -22.44 -7.63
C GLN A 175 4.85 -21.56 -7.67
N PHE A 176 5.75 -21.83 -8.63
CA PHE A 176 6.93 -20.99 -8.81
C PHE A 176 6.58 -19.54 -9.17
N THR A 177 5.61 -19.36 -10.07
CA THR A 177 5.11 -18.03 -10.47
C THR A 177 4.51 -17.28 -9.27
N MET A 178 3.74 -17.97 -8.42
CA MET A 178 3.19 -17.36 -7.20
C MET A 178 4.29 -16.91 -6.25
N THR A 179 5.32 -17.73 -6.04
CA THR A 179 6.46 -17.35 -5.21
C THR A 179 7.17 -16.09 -5.76
N ALA A 180 7.36 -16.01 -7.07
CA ALA A 180 7.93 -14.83 -7.71
C ALA A 180 7.06 -13.59 -7.53
N LEU A 181 5.73 -13.72 -7.71
CA LEU A 181 4.77 -12.63 -7.46
C LEU A 181 4.83 -12.14 -6.02
N ASN A 182 4.99 -13.03 -5.05
CA ASN A 182 5.11 -12.68 -3.63
C ASN A 182 6.29 -11.77 -3.36
N ILE A 183 7.44 -12.06 -3.97
CA ILE A 183 8.63 -11.22 -3.86
C ILE A 183 8.36 -9.82 -4.46
N VAL A 184 7.71 -9.76 -5.62
CA VAL A 184 7.37 -8.49 -6.28
C VAL A 184 6.42 -7.66 -5.39
N ILE A 185 5.38 -8.28 -4.84
CA ILE A 185 4.42 -7.62 -3.94
C ILE A 185 5.13 -7.08 -2.70
N PHE A 186 6.01 -7.88 -2.08
CA PHE A 186 6.81 -7.45 -0.94
C PHE A 186 7.63 -6.18 -1.27
N VAL A 187 8.33 -6.17 -2.40
CA VAL A 187 9.12 -5.01 -2.85
C VAL A 187 8.22 -3.78 -3.06
N ILE A 188 7.03 -3.95 -3.65
CA ILE A 188 6.07 -2.85 -3.87
C ILE A 188 5.58 -2.28 -2.53
N VAL A 189 5.21 -3.13 -1.57
CA VAL A 189 4.73 -2.68 -0.24
C VAL A 189 5.81 -1.92 0.51
N TYR A 190 7.04 -2.43 0.53
CA TYR A 190 8.18 -1.75 1.15
C TYR A 190 8.52 -0.42 0.45
N GLY A 191 8.54 -0.41 -0.89
CA GLY A 191 8.78 0.81 -1.67
C GLY A 191 7.75 1.89 -1.36
N ARG A 192 6.47 1.52 -1.26
CA ARG A 192 5.40 2.43 -0.88
C ARG A 192 5.58 3.04 0.51
N MET A 193 6.02 2.25 1.49
CA MET A 193 6.26 2.77 2.85
C MET A 193 7.41 3.78 2.87
N ILE A 194 8.48 3.52 2.12
CA ILE A 194 9.59 4.47 1.97
C ILE A 194 9.09 5.77 1.30
N GLU A 195 8.29 5.66 0.24
CA GLU A 195 7.69 6.80 -0.43
C GLU A 195 6.80 7.63 0.50
N ILE A 196 5.96 6.98 1.30
CA ILE A 196 5.12 7.65 2.31
C ILE A 196 5.98 8.43 3.31
N TYR A 197 7.05 7.85 3.82
CA TYR A 197 7.97 8.53 4.73
C TYR A 197 8.63 9.75 4.09
N LEU A 198 9.09 9.64 2.85
CA LEU A 198 9.70 10.75 2.13
C LEU A 198 8.69 11.88 1.87
N LEU A 199 7.51 11.54 1.34
CA LEU A 199 6.45 12.51 1.06
C LEU A 199 5.98 13.22 2.34
N THR A 200 5.79 12.46 3.43
CA THR A 200 5.35 13.04 4.71
C THR A 200 6.41 13.97 5.31
N SER A 201 7.70 13.61 5.19
CA SER A 201 8.78 14.47 5.70
C SER A 201 8.87 15.80 4.96
N LEU A 202 8.66 15.81 3.64
CA LEU A 202 8.77 16.97 2.78
C LEU A 202 7.44 17.75 2.61
N ALA A 203 6.34 17.22 3.11
CA ALA A 203 5.01 17.80 2.94
C ALA A 203 4.88 19.29 3.31
N PRO A 204 5.58 19.86 4.32
CA PRO A 204 5.50 21.28 4.62
C PRO A 204 5.89 22.20 3.45
N ILE A 205 6.78 21.78 2.55
CA ILE A 205 7.23 22.64 1.43
C ILE A 205 6.10 22.91 0.43
N PRO A 206 5.41 21.89 -0.16
CA PRO A 206 4.26 22.10 -1.04
C PRO A 206 3.13 22.91 -0.35
N PHE A 207 2.87 22.67 0.91
CA PHE A 207 1.86 23.43 1.65
C PHE A 207 2.21 24.92 1.78
N ALA A 208 3.50 25.25 1.99
CA ALA A 208 3.95 26.63 2.03
C ALA A 208 3.77 27.35 0.68
N THR A 209 3.96 26.66 -0.45
CA THR A 209 3.82 27.24 -1.78
C THR A 209 2.36 27.31 -2.25
N SER A 210 1.46 26.47 -1.74
CA SER A 210 0.04 26.44 -2.10
C SER A 210 -0.80 27.53 -1.42
N ALA A 211 -0.20 28.33 -0.54
CA ALA A 211 -0.86 29.40 0.17
C ALA A 211 -1.11 30.68 -0.70
N ASN A 212 -0.62 30.68 -1.94
CA ASN A 212 -0.82 31.78 -2.90
C ASN A 212 -2.24 31.78 -3.53
#